data_e932405a62caf4c5c9ec74c2aa36d7f2
#
_entry.id   e932405a62caf4c5c9ec74c2aa36d7f2
#
_cell.length_a   1.000
_cell.length_b   1.000
_cell.length_c   1.000
_cell.angle_alpha   90.00
_cell.angle_beta   90.00
_cell.angle_gamma   90.00
#
_symmetry.space_group_name_H-M   'P 1'
#
loop_
_entity.id
_entity.type
_entity.pdbx_description
1 polymer ?
#
loop_
_entity_poly.entity_id
_entity_poly.type
_entity_poly.pdbx_seq_one_letter_code
_entity_poly.pdbx_strand_id
1 'polypeptide(L)'
;VIGSVNPDACFKQLIILAVSVVAYTVFTFVLGDVDLCMKLRMPVAIAGMLLLAVNLIFGTEKYGARNWISIGSFTMQPSEFVKVAFIFVGAATLEKIQTSKNIIRFIIFSIVCVGALILMRDFGAALIFFITFLIIAFMNSGDIKTAGLAVAAAGLGGAIVIKYKPYV
;
A
#
# COMPACT_ATOMS: atom_id res chain seq x y z
N VAL A 1 26.66 17.32 0.38
CA VAL A 1 26.03 18.66 0.40
C VAL A 1 25.19 18.88 1.67
N ILE A 2 24.33 17.90 2.09
CA ILE A 2 23.50 18.04 3.30
C ILE A 2 24.37 18.10 4.58
N GLY A 3 25.40 17.28 4.66
CA GLY A 3 26.28 17.22 5.83
C GLY A 3 27.15 18.46 6.05
N SER A 4 27.40 19.24 5.00
CA SER A 4 28.16 20.50 5.12
C SER A 4 27.29 21.66 5.60
N VAL A 5 25.96 21.53 5.48
CA VAL A 5 25.00 22.58 5.86
C VAL A 5 24.35 22.27 7.22
N ASN A 6 24.08 21.00 7.51
CA ASN A 6 23.43 20.57 8.75
C ASN A 6 23.92 19.17 9.19
N PRO A 7 24.88 19.07 10.11
CA PRO A 7 25.43 17.81 10.57
C PRO A 7 24.39 16.87 11.19
N ASP A 8 23.39 17.40 11.93
CA ASP A 8 22.35 16.61 12.58
C ASP A 8 21.42 15.95 11.54
N ALA A 9 21.12 16.67 10.45
CA ALA A 9 20.33 16.13 9.35
C ALA A 9 21.09 15.01 8.63
N CYS A 10 22.42 15.14 8.47
CA CYS A 10 23.27 14.12 7.88
C CYS A 10 23.28 12.85 8.74
N PHE A 11 23.45 12.99 10.05
CA PHE A 11 23.48 11.86 10.97
C PHE A 11 22.14 11.11 10.99
N LYS A 12 21.02 11.83 11.02
CA LYS A 12 19.67 11.22 10.90
C LYS A 12 19.50 10.44 9.60
N GLN A 13 19.97 10.98 8.48
CA GLN A 13 19.88 10.30 7.20
C GLN A 13 20.74 9.04 7.12
N LEU A 14 21.94 9.05 7.72
CA LEU A 14 22.79 7.86 7.82
C LEU A 14 22.12 6.74 8.63
N ILE A 15 21.46 7.08 9.74
CA ILE A 15 20.72 6.10 10.55
C ILE A 15 19.57 5.52 9.72
N ILE A 16 18.79 6.36 9.05
CA ILE A 16 17.67 5.90 8.20
C ILE A 16 18.18 4.98 7.09
N LEU A 17 19.31 5.33 6.46
CA LEU A 17 19.93 4.51 5.42
C LEU A 17 20.36 3.15 5.99
N ALA A 18 21.04 3.11 7.12
CA ALA A 18 21.46 1.87 7.76
C ALA A 18 20.27 0.96 8.11
N VAL A 19 19.22 1.54 8.72
CA VAL A 19 17.97 0.82 9.02
C VAL A 19 17.32 0.30 7.76
N SER A 20 17.29 1.09 6.68
CA SER A 20 16.72 0.68 5.39
C SER A 20 17.46 -0.49 4.75
N VAL A 21 18.80 -0.49 4.83
CA VAL A 21 19.62 -1.61 4.33
C VAL A 21 19.35 -2.88 5.13
N VAL A 22 19.26 -2.79 6.46
CA VAL A 22 18.93 -3.94 7.32
C VAL A 22 17.53 -4.45 6.98
N ALA A 23 16.55 -3.55 6.88
CA ALA A 23 15.17 -3.92 6.53
C ALA A 23 15.11 -4.59 5.15
N TYR A 24 15.81 -4.05 4.15
CA TYR A 24 15.91 -4.65 2.82
C TYR A 24 16.49 -6.07 2.87
N THR A 25 17.58 -6.26 3.60
CA THR A 25 18.23 -7.56 3.73
C THR A 25 17.29 -8.58 4.38
N VAL A 26 16.66 -8.22 5.50
CA VAL A 26 15.68 -9.09 6.18
C VAL A 26 14.52 -9.43 5.24
N PHE A 27 13.99 -8.43 4.51
CA PHE A 27 12.88 -8.64 3.58
C PHE A 27 13.26 -9.57 2.43
N THR A 28 14.49 -9.46 1.91
CA THR A 28 15.01 -10.35 0.86
C THR A 28 15.08 -11.80 1.33
N PHE A 29 15.53 -12.04 2.57
CA PHE A 29 15.52 -13.39 3.15
C PHE A 29 14.10 -13.94 3.32
N VAL A 30 13.17 -13.14 3.81
CA VAL A 30 11.77 -13.55 3.97
C VAL A 30 11.14 -13.89 2.61
N LEU A 31 11.40 -13.09 1.58
CA LEU A 31 10.86 -13.32 0.22
C LEU A 31 11.49 -14.56 -0.45
N GLY A 32 12.65 -15.00 -0.03
CA GLY A 32 13.31 -16.21 -0.52
C GLY A 32 12.62 -17.53 -0.08
N ASP A 33 11.79 -17.49 0.96
CA ASP A 33 11.05 -18.63 1.48
C ASP A 33 9.55 -18.50 1.18
N VAL A 34 9.09 -19.24 0.17
CA VAL A 34 7.70 -19.23 -0.29
C VAL A 34 6.72 -19.70 0.79
N ASP A 35 7.11 -20.73 1.56
CA ASP A 35 6.25 -21.27 2.64
C ASP A 35 6.07 -20.25 3.76
N LEU A 36 7.14 -19.52 4.10
CA LEU A 36 7.09 -18.43 5.06
C LEU A 36 6.22 -17.27 4.55
N CYS A 37 6.37 -16.88 3.28
CA CYS A 37 5.54 -15.86 2.64
C CYS A 37 4.05 -16.21 2.73
N MET A 38 3.71 -17.47 2.47
CA MET A 38 2.32 -17.92 2.55
C MET A 38 1.76 -17.91 3.97
N LYS A 39 2.56 -18.26 4.97
CA LYS A 39 2.16 -18.18 6.39
C LYS A 39 1.98 -16.73 6.84
N LEU A 40 2.86 -15.84 6.40
CA LEU A 40 2.84 -14.43 6.77
C LEU A 40 1.78 -13.60 6.02
N ARG A 41 1.24 -14.10 4.92
CA ARG A 41 0.26 -13.36 4.10
C ARG A 41 -0.91 -12.79 4.90
N MET A 42 -1.57 -13.60 5.71
CA MET A 42 -2.73 -13.17 6.50
C MET A 42 -2.35 -12.22 7.64
N PRO A 43 -1.33 -12.50 8.46
CA PRO A 43 -0.84 -11.55 9.44
C PRO A 43 -0.47 -10.19 8.84
N VAL A 44 0.23 -10.17 7.72
CA VAL A 44 0.66 -8.93 7.04
C VAL A 44 -0.56 -8.16 6.49
N ALA A 45 -1.55 -8.84 5.91
CA ALA A 45 -2.79 -8.21 5.46
C ALA A 45 -3.54 -7.55 6.63
N ILE A 46 -3.68 -8.25 7.74
CA ILE A 46 -4.35 -7.73 8.95
C ILE A 46 -3.57 -6.54 9.52
N ALA A 47 -2.25 -6.64 9.65
CA ALA A 47 -1.40 -5.55 10.11
C ALA A 47 -1.51 -4.31 9.23
N GLY A 48 -1.53 -4.48 7.90
CA GLY A 48 -1.75 -3.39 6.95
C GLY A 48 -3.12 -2.71 7.12
N MET A 49 -4.19 -3.49 7.27
CA MET A 49 -5.53 -2.96 7.52
C MET A 49 -5.62 -2.21 8.85
N LEU A 50 -5.02 -2.75 9.92
CA LEU A 50 -4.97 -2.08 11.22
C LEU A 50 -4.19 -0.77 11.14
N LEU A 51 -3.08 -0.75 10.42
CA LEU A 51 -2.28 0.46 10.23
C LEU A 51 -3.06 1.55 9.47
N LEU A 52 -3.83 1.18 8.44
CA LEU A 52 -4.73 2.11 7.76
C LEU A 52 -5.88 2.59 8.66
N ALA A 53 -6.46 1.70 9.47
CA ALA A 53 -7.51 2.07 10.42
C ALA A 53 -7.00 3.06 11.47
N VAL A 54 -5.81 2.82 12.03
CA VAL A 54 -5.14 3.75 12.96
C VAL A 54 -4.89 5.10 12.27
N ASN A 55 -4.45 5.08 11.02
CA ASN A 55 -4.23 6.32 10.27
C ASN A 55 -5.54 7.07 9.97
N LEU A 56 -6.62 6.36 9.68
CA LEU A 56 -7.94 6.97 9.45
C LEU A 56 -8.47 7.68 10.71
N ILE A 57 -8.19 7.12 11.91
CA ILE A 57 -8.66 7.66 13.20
C ILE A 57 -7.73 8.79 13.68
N PHE A 58 -6.41 8.56 13.70
CA PHE A 58 -5.40 9.42 14.31
C PHE A 58 -4.60 10.25 13.31
N GLY A 59 -4.85 10.08 12.01
CA GLY A 59 -4.13 10.81 10.96
C GLY A 59 -4.31 12.32 11.05
N THR A 60 -3.24 13.06 10.86
CA THR A 60 -3.22 14.51 10.73
C THR A 60 -3.29 14.91 9.27
N GLU A 61 -4.00 16.00 8.99
CA GLU A 61 -4.09 16.54 7.64
C GLU A 61 -2.83 17.32 7.28
N LYS A 62 -2.17 16.91 6.18
CA LYS A 62 -1.08 17.66 5.55
C LYS A 62 -1.28 17.66 4.04
N TYR A 63 -1.14 18.83 3.44
CA TYR A 63 -1.30 19.00 1.97
C TYR A 63 -2.66 18.54 1.44
N GLY A 64 -3.73 18.68 2.24
CA GLY A 64 -5.09 18.28 1.84
C GLY A 64 -5.43 16.79 2.00
N ALA A 65 -4.48 15.95 2.42
CA ALA A 65 -4.70 14.54 2.70
C ALA A 65 -4.49 14.22 4.19
N ARG A 66 -5.39 13.40 4.74
CA ARG A 66 -5.33 12.97 6.15
C ARG A 66 -4.58 11.64 6.28
N ASN A 67 -3.30 11.63 5.90
CA ASN A 67 -2.51 10.41 5.75
C ASN A 67 -1.18 10.42 6.52
N TRP A 68 -0.96 11.40 7.41
CA TRP A 68 0.24 11.52 8.22
C TRP A 68 -0.02 11.24 9.68
N ILE A 69 0.87 10.48 10.32
CA ILE A 69 0.92 10.34 11.79
C ILE A 69 2.17 11.07 12.29
N SER A 70 1.97 11.98 13.23
CA SER A 70 3.05 12.75 13.86
C SER A 70 3.20 12.33 15.32
N ILE A 71 4.38 11.83 15.69
CA ILE A 71 4.73 11.47 17.06
C ILE A 71 5.94 12.32 17.47
N GLY A 72 5.69 13.40 18.21
CA GLY A 72 6.73 14.38 18.54
C GLY A 72 7.29 15.04 17.28
N SER A 73 8.61 14.99 17.11
CA SER A 73 9.31 15.50 15.92
C SER A 73 9.38 14.52 14.74
N PHE A 74 8.86 13.29 14.92
CA PHE A 74 8.84 12.26 13.89
C PHE A 74 7.50 12.24 13.19
N THR A 75 7.51 12.29 11.85
CA THR A 75 6.30 12.15 11.04
C THR A 75 6.48 10.99 10.06
N MET A 76 5.47 10.13 10.00
CA MET A 76 5.44 9.00 9.06
C MET A 76 4.11 8.94 8.33
N GLN A 77 4.14 8.37 7.14
CA GLN A 77 2.96 8.11 6.34
C GLN A 77 2.69 6.59 6.33
N PRO A 78 1.67 6.10 7.06
CA PRO A 78 1.40 4.67 7.17
C PRO A 78 1.13 3.98 5.84
N SER A 79 0.52 4.67 4.87
CA SER A 79 0.26 4.13 3.53
C SER A 79 1.53 3.69 2.80
N GLU A 80 2.72 4.24 3.11
CA GLU A 80 3.98 3.80 2.53
C GLU A 80 4.33 2.36 2.95
N PHE A 81 4.11 2.02 4.21
CA PHE A 81 4.31 0.65 4.71
C PHE A 81 3.25 -0.30 4.19
N VAL A 82 2.00 0.18 4.09
CA VAL A 82 0.90 -0.64 3.57
C VAL A 82 1.08 -0.94 2.09
N LYS A 83 1.73 -0.07 1.29
CA LYS A 83 2.10 -0.39 -0.10
C LYS A 83 2.96 -1.65 -0.19
N VAL A 84 3.97 -1.74 0.66
CA VAL A 84 4.86 -2.92 0.70
C VAL A 84 4.07 -4.16 1.12
N ALA A 85 3.25 -4.04 2.18
CA ALA A 85 2.38 -5.12 2.63
C ALA A 85 1.39 -5.56 1.53
N PHE A 86 0.83 -4.61 0.78
CA PHE A 86 -0.12 -4.89 -0.30
C PHE A 86 0.51 -5.69 -1.44
N ILE A 87 1.71 -5.29 -1.89
CA ILE A 87 2.46 -6.01 -2.91
C ILE A 87 2.80 -7.43 -2.43
N PHE A 88 3.27 -7.55 -1.19
CA PHE A 88 3.60 -8.83 -0.57
C PHE A 88 2.39 -9.78 -0.51
N VAL A 89 1.25 -9.30 -0.01
CA VAL A 89 0.01 -10.08 0.08
C VAL A 89 -0.48 -10.50 -1.31
N GLY A 90 -0.39 -9.59 -2.29
CA GLY A 90 -0.74 -9.87 -3.67
C GLY A 90 0.13 -10.95 -4.30
N ALA A 91 1.45 -10.79 -4.21
CA ALA A 91 2.43 -11.75 -4.73
C ALA A 91 2.26 -13.14 -4.09
N ALA A 92 2.14 -13.21 -2.75
CA ALA A 92 1.90 -14.46 -2.03
C ALA A 92 0.53 -15.09 -2.34
N THR A 93 -0.42 -14.32 -2.87
CA THR A 93 -1.71 -14.84 -3.33
C THR A 93 -1.59 -15.50 -4.70
N LEU A 94 -0.73 -14.96 -5.58
CA LEU A 94 -0.48 -15.53 -6.91
C LEU A 94 0.13 -16.93 -6.86
N GLU A 95 0.97 -17.24 -5.88
CA GLU A 95 1.65 -18.53 -5.74
C GLU A 95 0.67 -19.71 -5.57
N LYS A 96 -0.51 -19.49 -4.96
CA LYS A 96 -1.56 -20.51 -4.81
C LYS A 96 -2.81 -20.21 -5.62
N ILE A 97 -2.66 -20.02 -6.93
CA ILE A 97 -3.72 -19.70 -7.92
C ILE A 97 -4.90 -20.68 -7.93
N GLN A 98 -4.76 -21.87 -7.42
CA GLN A 98 -5.76 -22.93 -7.56
C GLN A 98 -6.99 -22.80 -6.64
N THR A 99 -7.07 -21.79 -5.77
CA THR A 99 -8.21 -21.67 -4.86
C THR A 99 -8.88 -20.30 -4.98
N SER A 100 -10.07 -20.27 -5.59
CA SER A 100 -10.92 -19.09 -5.74
C SER A 100 -11.07 -18.26 -4.44
N LYS A 101 -11.06 -18.92 -3.28
CA LYS A 101 -11.16 -18.26 -1.97
C LYS A 101 -10.02 -17.29 -1.66
N ASN A 102 -8.80 -17.58 -2.13
CA ASN A 102 -7.65 -16.71 -1.89
C ASN A 102 -7.72 -15.42 -2.71
N ILE A 103 -8.18 -15.53 -3.95
CA ILE A 103 -8.39 -14.39 -4.84
C ILE A 103 -9.46 -13.46 -4.29
N ILE A 104 -10.60 -14.01 -3.85
CA ILE A 104 -11.69 -13.21 -3.26
C ILE A 104 -11.20 -12.46 -2.03
N ARG A 105 -10.41 -13.09 -1.16
CA ARG A 105 -9.82 -12.41 0.01
C ARG A 105 -8.89 -11.26 -0.38
N PHE A 106 -8.09 -11.44 -1.43
CA PHE A 106 -7.23 -10.38 -1.94
C PHE A 106 -8.04 -9.23 -2.56
N ILE A 107 -9.11 -9.53 -3.30
CA ILE A 107 -10.02 -8.50 -3.84
C ILE A 107 -10.64 -7.70 -2.70
N ILE A 108 -11.18 -8.36 -1.67
CA ILE A 108 -11.77 -7.69 -0.51
C ILE A 108 -10.71 -6.81 0.20
N PHE A 109 -9.52 -7.34 0.43
CA PHE A 109 -8.41 -6.58 1.01
C PHE A 109 -8.07 -5.33 0.18
N SER A 110 -8.01 -5.47 -1.15
CA SER A 110 -7.72 -4.36 -2.07
C SER A 110 -8.82 -3.29 -2.04
N ILE A 111 -10.08 -3.68 -2.03
CA ILE A 111 -11.22 -2.75 -1.93
C ILE A 111 -11.17 -1.97 -0.61
N VAL A 112 -10.87 -2.65 0.50
CA VAL A 112 -10.76 -2.00 1.82
C VAL A 112 -9.59 -1.01 1.84
N CYS A 113 -8.42 -1.39 1.31
CA CYS A 113 -7.26 -0.50 1.24
C CYS A 113 -7.53 0.74 0.39
N VAL A 114 -8.03 0.57 -0.84
CA VAL A 114 -8.33 1.68 -1.75
C VAL A 114 -9.43 2.56 -1.17
N GLY A 115 -10.49 1.97 -0.60
CA GLY A 115 -11.57 2.70 0.06
C GLY A 115 -11.08 3.56 1.23
N ALA A 116 -10.22 3.01 2.10
CA ALA A 116 -9.63 3.75 3.20
C ALA A 116 -8.79 4.95 2.71
N LEU A 117 -7.98 4.77 1.65
CA LEU A 117 -7.17 5.84 1.07
C LEU A 117 -8.03 6.95 0.44
N ILE A 118 -9.13 6.59 -0.21
CA ILE A 118 -10.10 7.58 -0.75
C ILE A 118 -10.74 8.37 0.40
N LEU A 119 -11.12 7.71 1.51
CA LEU A 119 -11.68 8.39 2.69
C LEU A 119 -10.66 9.36 3.32
N MET A 120 -9.37 9.03 3.27
CA MET A 120 -8.28 9.90 3.73
C MET A 120 -7.91 11.00 2.74
N ARG A 121 -8.55 11.06 1.58
CA ARG A 121 -8.24 11.96 0.43
C ARG A 121 -6.84 11.77 -0.12
N ASP A 122 -6.26 10.58 0.04
CA ASP A 122 -4.96 10.21 -0.52
C ASP A 122 -5.14 9.53 -1.88
N PHE A 123 -5.56 10.31 -2.87
CA PHE A 123 -5.84 9.80 -4.23
C PHE A 123 -4.59 9.30 -4.94
N GLY A 124 -3.42 9.90 -4.63
CA GLY A 124 -2.15 9.44 -5.19
C GLY A 124 -1.81 8.01 -4.75
N ALA A 125 -1.89 7.74 -3.45
CA ALA A 125 -1.69 6.38 -2.95
C ALA A 125 -2.80 5.43 -3.45
N ALA A 126 -4.07 5.85 -3.44
CA ALA A 126 -5.18 5.03 -3.94
C ALA A 126 -4.97 4.59 -5.40
N LEU A 127 -4.47 5.48 -6.26
CA LEU A 127 -4.16 5.16 -7.65
C LEU A 127 -3.03 4.12 -7.76
N ILE A 128 -1.97 4.25 -6.96
CA ILE A 128 -0.87 3.28 -6.93
C ILE A 128 -1.38 1.90 -6.51
N PHE A 129 -2.18 1.81 -5.45
CA PHE A 129 -2.79 0.55 -5.00
C PHE A 129 -3.67 -0.06 -6.07
N PHE A 130 -4.47 0.76 -6.73
CA PHE A 130 -5.35 0.31 -7.81
C PHE A 130 -4.56 -0.24 -9.01
N ILE A 131 -3.54 0.47 -9.47
CA ILE A 131 -2.67 -0.01 -10.57
C ILE A 131 -1.97 -1.31 -10.17
N THR A 132 -1.44 -1.38 -8.95
CA THR A 132 -0.80 -2.60 -8.43
C THR A 132 -1.79 -3.77 -8.40
N PHE A 133 -3.03 -3.52 -7.94
CA PHE A 133 -4.10 -4.53 -7.99
C PHE A 133 -4.36 -5.03 -9.41
N LEU A 134 -4.44 -4.12 -10.39
CA LEU A 134 -4.65 -4.48 -11.80
C LEU A 134 -3.52 -5.36 -12.34
N ILE A 135 -2.27 -5.02 -12.04
CA ILE A 135 -1.11 -5.80 -12.47
C ILE A 135 -1.19 -7.21 -11.87
N ILE A 136 -1.45 -7.33 -10.57
CA ILE A 136 -1.55 -8.62 -9.88
C ILE A 136 -2.75 -9.42 -10.41
N ALA A 137 -3.90 -8.80 -10.62
CA ALA A 137 -5.08 -9.44 -11.17
C ALA A 137 -4.84 -9.94 -12.61
N PHE A 138 -4.16 -9.15 -13.43
CA PHE A 138 -3.78 -9.55 -14.79
C PHE A 138 -2.79 -10.72 -14.77
N MET A 139 -1.76 -10.68 -13.93
CA MET A 139 -0.82 -11.79 -13.77
C MET A 139 -1.49 -13.08 -13.33
N ASN A 140 -2.56 -12.97 -12.55
CA ASN A 140 -3.34 -14.11 -12.07
C ASN A 140 -4.28 -14.68 -13.13
N SER A 141 -5.01 -13.82 -13.87
CA SER A 141 -6.03 -14.25 -14.81
C SER A 141 -5.49 -14.56 -16.21
N GLY A 142 -4.39 -13.90 -16.60
CA GLY A 142 -3.89 -13.90 -17.98
C GLY A 142 -4.86 -13.29 -19.00
N ASP A 143 -6.01 -12.75 -18.54
CA ASP A 143 -7.05 -12.21 -19.39
C ASP A 143 -7.06 -10.67 -19.35
N ILE A 144 -6.71 -10.08 -20.50
CA ILE A 144 -6.68 -8.64 -20.69
C ILE A 144 -8.07 -7.99 -20.60
N LYS A 145 -9.14 -8.78 -20.86
CA LYS A 145 -10.52 -8.29 -20.76
C LYS A 145 -10.90 -8.00 -19.32
N THR A 146 -10.48 -8.84 -18.40
CA THR A 146 -10.70 -8.66 -16.95
C THR A 146 -9.99 -7.40 -16.45
N ALA A 147 -8.74 -7.17 -16.88
CA ALA A 147 -8.02 -5.95 -16.56
C ALA A 147 -8.70 -4.71 -17.17
N GLY A 148 -9.12 -4.78 -18.43
CA GLY A 148 -9.85 -3.71 -19.11
C GLY A 148 -11.16 -3.35 -18.43
N LEU A 149 -11.94 -4.36 -17.97
CA LEU A 149 -13.18 -4.15 -17.23
C LEU A 149 -12.93 -3.44 -15.89
N ALA A 150 -11.90 -3.82 -15.17
CA ALA A 150 -11.54 -3.20 -13.90
C ALA A 150 -11.09 -1.74 -14.09
N VAL A 151 -10.32 -1.43 -15.14
CA VAL A 151 -9.95 -0.04 -15.50
C VAL A 151 -11.19 0.79 -15.83
N ALA A 152 -12.12 0.23 -16.63
CA ALA A 152 -13.36 0.92 -16.99
C ALA A 152 -14.23 1.19 -15.75
N ALA A 153 -14.37 0.21 -14.84
CA ALA A 153 -15.11 0.38 -13.59
C ALA A 153 -14.50 1.46 -12.69
N ALA A 154 -13.17 1.51 -12.58
CA ALA A 154 -12.49 2.56 -11.81
C ALA A 154 -12.59 3.93 -12.45
N GLY A 155 -12.51 4.01 -13.78
CA GLY A 155 -12.72 5.26 -14.53
C GLY A 155 -14.12 5.83 -14.29
N LEU A 156 -15.14 4.98 -14.31
CA LEU A 156 -16.52 5.37 -14.00
C LEU A 156 -16.65 5.81 -12.53
N GLY A 157 -16.08 5.06 -11.59
CA GLY A 157 -16.09 5.43 -10.17
C GLY A 157 -15.37 6.77 -9.91
N GLY A 158 -14.23 7.00 -10.53
CA GLY A 158 -13.50 8.28 -10.47
C GLY A 158 -14.29 9.44 -11.05
N ALA A 159 -14.92 9.26 -12.20
CA ALA A 159 -15.77 10.27 -12.83
C ALA A 159 -16.98 10.64 -11.94
N ILE A 160 -17.60 9.65 -11.27
CA ILE A 160 -18.67 9.88 -10.31
C ILE A 160 -18.18 10.72 -9.13
N VAL A 161 -17.02 10.38 -8.55
CA VAL A 161 -16.43 11.12 -7.42
C VAL A 161 -16.15 12.58 -7.80
N ILE A 162 -15.56 12.83 -8.97
CA ILE A 162 -15.27 14.19 -9.47
C ILE A 162 -16.57 14.98 -9.68
N LYS A 163 -17.61 14.32 -10.23
CA LYS A 163 -18.90 14.98 -10.48
C LYS A 163 -19.62 15.42 -9.20
N TYR A 164 -19.54 14.60 -8.14
CA TYR A 164 -20.27 14.88 -6.88
C TYR A 164 -19.43 15.63 -5.86
N LYS A 165 -18.10 15.70 -6.01
CA LYS A 165 -17.20 16.48 -5.16
C LYS A 165 -16.19 17.28 -6.01
N PRO A 166 -16.61 18.38 -6.65
CA PRO A 166 -15.77 19.16 -7.58
C PRO A 166 -14.59 19.89 -6.92
N TYR A 167 -14.39 19.77 -5.61
CA TYR A 167 -13.30 20.41 -4.86
C TYR A 167 -12.24 19.42 -4.37
N VAL A 168 -12.02 18.34 -5.11
CA VAL A 168 -10.93 17.41 -4.84
C VAL A 168 -9.77 17.67 -5.78
#